data_2817b98890e7c82693fa4288fbfddd21
#
_entry.id   2817b98890e7c82693fa4288fbfddd21
#
_cell.length_a   1.000
_cell.length_b   1.000
_cell.length_c   1.000
_cell.angle_alpha   90.00
_cell.angle_beta   90.00
_cell.angle_gamma   90.00
#
_symmetry.space_group_name_H-M   'P 1'
#
loop_
_entity.id
_entity.type
_entity.pdbx_description
1 polymer ?
#
loop_
_entity_poly.entity_id
_entity_poly.type
_entity_poly.pdbx_seq_one_letter_code
_entity_poly.pdbx_strand_id
1 'polypeptide(L)'
;GQHHFDILDSEVLLDAPIIAVRRDTLRMPGGGTGKREIVEHFGAVAVVAFDGANIALVHQYRHSVQRRLWELPAGILDIADEDPLVCAQRELTEEAGLAAKQWGLLTDLVCSPGFCEEGVRIFLAQDLSEIPQPDADDEEADMQLTWVALEEAKNMVLRGEIANSIAIAGIMIAADLVAREQEPRPVTDPFDLRPTSLSERRKAAGLGADMKRV
;
A
#
# COMPACT_ATOMS: atom_id res chain seq x y z
N GLY A 1 -5.58 20.00 -27.32
CA GLY A 1 -5.97 20.04 -25.93
C GLY A 1 -6.19 18.63 -25.40
N GLN A 2 -6.03 18.44 -24.12
CA GLN A 2 -6.34 17.15 -23.49
C GLN A 2 -7.86 16.99 -23.39
N HIS A 3 -8.38 15.79 -23.70
CA HIS A 3 -9.78 15.44 -23.48
C HIS A 3 -10.06 15.31 -21.99
N HIS A 4 -11.16 15.90 -21.51
CA HIS A 4 -11.67 15.69 -20.16
C HIS A 4 -12.65 14.52 -20.18
N PHE A 5 -12.41 13.51 -19.37
CA PHE A 5 -13.27 12.32 -19.25
C PHE A 5 -14.38 12.61 -18.23
N ASP A 6 -15.49 13.23 -18.67
CA ASP A 6 -16.63 13.48 -17.79
C ASP A 6 -17.30 12.16 -17.40
N ILE A 7 -17.55 11.97 -16.10
CA ILE A 7 -18.39 10.90 -15.59
C ILE A 7 -19.85 11.32 -15.78
N LEU A 8 -20.57 10.60 -16.64
CA LEU A 8 -21.97 10.87 -16.97
C LEU A 8 -22.94 10.13 -16.02
N ASP A 9 -22.50 8.98 -15.52
CA ASP A 9 -23.27 8.12 -14.60
C ASP A 9 -22.32 7.20 -13.85
N SER A 10 -22.68 6.81 -12.63
CA SER A 10 -21.90 5.89 -11.79
C SER A 10 -22.82 4.96 -11.02
N GLU A 11 -22.57 3.66 -11.12
CA GLU A 11 -23.35 2.58 -10.52
C GLU A 11 -22.46 1.70 -9.65
N VAL A 12 -22.82 1.46 -8.39
CA VAL A 12 -22.14 0.47 -7.53
C VAL A 12 -22.64 -0.92 -7.87
N LEU A 13 -21.72 -1.79 -8.28
CA LEU A 13 -22.00 -3.19 -8.65
C LEU A 13 -21.80 -4.16 -7.49
N LEU A 14 -20.79 -3.88 -6.65
CA LEU A 14 -20.44 -4.69 -5.48
C LEU A 14 -19.99 -3.77 -4.37
N ASP A 15 -20.40 -4.06 -3.15
CA ASP A 15 -19.95 -3.38 -1.94
C ASP A 15 -19.54 -4.45 -0.92
N ALA A 16 -18.24 -4.70 -0.79
CA ALA A 16 -17.62 -5.73 0.05
C ALA A 16 -16.84 -5.09 1.23
N PRO A 17 -16.37 -5.85 2.23
CA PRO A 17 -15.75 -5.30 3.43
C PRO A 17 -14.60 -4.29 3.15
N ILE A 18 -13.65 -4.62 2.30
CA ILE A 18 -12.44 -3.84 2.04
C ILE A 18 -12.35 -3.23 0.64
N ILE A 19 -13.29 -3.54 -0.25
CA ILE A 19 -13.37 -2.99 -1.61
C ILE A 19 -14.81 -2.69 -1.98
N ALA A 20 -15.00 -1.86 -3.00
CA ALA A 20 -16.23 -1.79 -3.77
C ALA A 20 -15.90 -1.85 -5.26
N VAL A 21 -16.89 -2.22 -6.08
CA VAL A 21 -16.77 -2.15 -7.53
C VAL A 21 -17.84 -1.21 -8.06
N ARG A 22 -17.44 -0.15 -8.75
CA ARG A 22 -18.37 0.73 -9.46
C ARG A 22 -18.19 0.63 -10.96
N ARG A 23 -19.21 0.96 -11.68
CA ARG A 23 -19.19 1.15 -13.13
C ARG A 23 -19.47 2.61 -13.45
N ASP A 24 -18.49 3.28 -14.06
CA ASP A 24 -18.62 4.64 -14.53
C ASP A 24 -18.94 4.64 -16.05
N THR A 25 -19.89 5.47 -16.46
CA THR A 25 -20.14 5.79 -17.87
C THR A 25 -19.44 7.10 -18.18
N LEU A 26 -18.49 7.07 -19.08
CA LEU A 26 -17.63 8.22 -19.43
C LEU A 26 -17.94 8.79 -20.79
N ARG A 27 -17.76 10.10 -20.95
CA ARG A 27 -17.69 10.75 -22.26
C ARG A 27 -16.35 10.46 -22.92
N MET A 28 -16.38 9.83 -24.09
CA MET A 28 -15.17 9.45 -24.82
C MET A 28 -14.72 10.57 -25.79
N PRO A 29 -13.42 10.63 -26.15
CA PRO A 29 -12.87 11.67 -27.04
C PRO A 29 -13.58 11.78 -28.41
N GLY A 30 -14.11 10.68 -28.92
CA GLY A 30 -14.88 10.64 -30.19
C GLY A 30 -16.34 11.06 -30.08
N GLY A 31 -16.79 11.59 -28.90
CA GLY A 31 -18.18 12.07 -28.66
C GLY A 31 -19.15 10.96 -28.24
N GLY A 32 -18.75 9.68 -28.28
CA GLY A 32 -19.52 8.55 -27.76
C GLY A 32 -19.37 8.38 -26.25
N THR A 33 -19.93 7.29 -25.72
CA THR A 33 -19.79 6.89 -24.31
C THR A 33 -19.03 5.58 -24.18
N GLY A 34 -18.32 5.40 -23.07
CA GLY A 34 -17.66 4.13 -22.72
C GLY A 34 -17.86 3.81 -21.26
N LYS A 35 -17.91 2.53 -20.92
CA LYS A 35 -18.02 2.07 -19.52
C LYS A 35 -16.67 1.61 -18.99
N ARG A 36 -16.45 1.85 -17.68
CA ARG A 36 -15.26 1.37 -16.95
C ARG A 36 -15.71 0.81 -15.61
N GLU A 37 -15.34 -0.42 -15.35
CA GLU A 37 -15.45 -1.03 -14.04
C GLU A 37 -14.18 -0.68 -13.25
N ILE A 38 -14.36 -0.16 -12.03
CA ILE A 38 -13.28 0.33 -11.17
C ILE A 38 -13.43 -0.32 -9.81
N VAL A 39 -12.35 -0.94 -9.32
CA VAL A 39 -12.25 -1.38 -7.94
C VAL A 39 -11.88 -0.18 -7.09
N GLU A 40 -12.78 0.22 -6.19
CA GLU A 40 -12.53 1.21 -5.15
C GLU A 40 -11.75 0.57 -4.01
N HIS A 41 -10.75 1.25 -3.49
CA HIS A 41 -9.87 0.80 -2.42
C HIS A 41 -9.60 1.93 -1.42
N PHE A 42 -9.22 1.61 -0.18
CA PHE A 42 -8.86 2.62 0.83
C PHE A 42 -7.49 3.26 0.56
N GLY A 43 -6.66 2.64 -0.27
CA GLY A 43 -5.24 2.89 -0.33
C GLY A 43 -4.49 2.11 0.75
N ALA A 44 -3.18 2.12 0.67
CA ALA A 44 -2.34 1.39 1.60
C ALA A 44 -1.02 2.12 1.87
N VAL A 45 -0.32 1.64 2.88
CA VAL A 45 1.06 2.01 3.20
C VAL A 45 1.93 0.77 3.23
N ALA A 46 3.21 0.92 2.94
CA ALA A 46 4.21 -0.13 3.13
C ALA A 46 5.49 0.47 3.71
N VAL A 47 6.30 -0.36 4.36
CA VAL A 47 7.48 0.09 5.10
C VAL A 47 8.71 -0.72 4.72
N VAL A 48 9.75 -0.06 4.21
CA VAL A 48 11.10 -0.59 4.19
C VAL A 48 11.74 -0.31 5.56
N ALA A 49 11.71 -1.28 6.45
CA ALA A 49 12.36 -1.19 7.76
C ALA A 49 13.83 -1.59 7.62
N PHE A 50 14.74 -0.62 7.69
CA PHE A 50 16.16 -0.78 7.41
C PHE A 50 17.00 -0.55 8.66
N ASP A 51 17.81 -1.55 9.04
CA ASP A 51 18.68 -1.51 10.23
C ASP A 51 20.09 -0.96 9.97
N GLY A 52 20.35 -0.53 8.73
CA GLY A 52 21.68 -0.09 8.27
C GLY A 52 22.38 -1.11 7.37
N ALA A 53 21.91 -2.35 7.31
CA ALA A 53 22.42 -3.42 6.46
C ALA A 53 21.30 -4.30 5.87
N ASN A 54 20.30 -4.61 6.68
CA ASN A 54 19.22 -5.53 6.35
C ASN A 54 17.88 -4.81 6.33
N ILE A 55 16.92 -5.40 5.65
CA ILE A 55 15.51 -4.99 5.68
C ILE A 55 14.64 -6.14 6.20
N ALA A 56 13.54 -5.76 6.85
CA ALA A 56 12.52 -6.72 7.27
C ALA A 56 11.59 -7.03 6.10
N LEU A 57 11.46 -8.30 5.76
CA LEU A 57 10.50 -8.81 4.78
C LEU A 57 9.52 -9.76 5.46
N VAL A 58 8.28 -9.75 5.01
CA VAL A 58 7.25 -10.71 5.42
C VAL A 58 6.99 -11.69 4.28
N HIS A 59 6.76 -12.96 4.62
CA HIS A 59 6.40 -13.99 3.66
C HIS A 59 5.01 -14.51 4.00
N GLN A 60 4.02 -14.15 3.18
CA GLN A 60 2.62 -14.46 3.45
C GLN A 60 1.88 -15.01 2.23
N TYR A 61 0.78 -15.74 2.49
CA TYR A 61 -0.08 -16.29 1.45
C TYR A 61 -1.05 -15.22 0.93
N ARG A 62 -1.11 -15.08 -0.39
CA ARG A 62 -2.08 -14.21 -1.08
C ARG A 62 -3.04 -15.06 -1.90
N HIS A 63 -4.28 -15.15 -1.43
CA HIS A 63 -5.29 -16.03 -2.05
C HIS A 63 -5.63 -15.63 -3.49
N SER A 64 -5.60 -14.35 -3.82
CA SER A 64 -5.87 -13.85 -5.17
C SER A 64 -4.96 -14.43 -6.25
N VAL A 65 -3.70 -14.74 -5.89
CA VAL A 65 -2.71 -15.35 -6.79
C VAL A 65 -2.36 -16.79 -6.39
N GLN A 66 -2.94 -17.29 -5.27
CA GLN A 66 -2.75 -18.64 -4.71
C GLN A 66 -1.27 -18.98 -4.48
N ARG A 67 -0.51 -18.00 -3.98
CA ARG A 67 0.93 -18.13 -3.73
C ARG A 67 1.33 -17.40 -2.47
N ARG A 68 2.46 -17.83 -1.88
CA ARG A 68 3.19 -17.03 -0.89
C ARG A 68 4.08 -16.05 -1.62
N LEU A 69 4.09 -14.81 -1.15
CA LEU A 69 4.90 -13.73 -1.70
C LEU A 69 5.81 -13.16 -0.61
N TRP A 70 6.99 -12.73 -1.03
CA TRP A 70 7.83 -11.85 -0.24
C TRP A 70 7.33 -10.42 -0.38
N GLU A 71 7.03 -9.79 0.74
CA GLU A 71 6.43 -8.47 0.81
C GLU A 71 7.11 -7.58 1.86
N LEU A 72 6.86 -6.30 1.81
CA LEU A 72 7.17 -5.37 2.90
C LEU A 72 6.05 -5.43 3.95
N PRO A 73 6.31 -5.14 5.23
CA PRO A 73 5.26 -4.82 6.18
C PRO A 73 4.34 -3.74 5.61
N ALA A 74 3.03 -3.98 5.60
CA ALA A 74 2.08 -3.12 4.88
C ALA A 74 0.66 -3.29 5.41
N GLY A 75 -0.11 -2.20 5.37
CA GLY A 75 -1.52 -2.24 5.72
C GLY A 75 -2.37 -1.22 4.98
N ILE A 76 -3.69 -1.42 5.05
CA ILE A 76 -4.67 -0.57 4.37
C ILE A 76 -5.04 0.66 5.23
N LEU A 77 -5.43 1.75 4.56
CA LEU A 77 -5.87 3.00 5.21
C LEU A 77 -7.37 2.96 5.51
N ASP A 78 -7.80 1.94 6.24
CA ASP A 78 -9.19 1.63 6.55
C ASP A 78 -9.72 2.28 7.85
N ILE A 79 -8.86 2.98 8.57
CA ILE A 79 -9.26 3.80 9.71
C ILE A 79 -9.57 5.22 9.22
N ALA A 80 -10.75 5.71 9.59
CA ALA A 80 -11.22 7.03 9.16
C ALA A 80 -10.26 8.13 9.61
N ASP A 81 -9.83 8.96 8.64
CA ASP A 81 -8.94 10.10 8.85
C ASP A 81 -7.55 9.76 9.43
N GLU A 82 -7.15 8.48 9.41
CA GLU A 82 -5.80 8.08 9.83
C GLU A 82 -4.74 8.69 8.89
N ASP A 83 -3.72 9.30 9.50
CA ASP A 83 -2.56 9.77 8.76
C ASP A 83 -1.76 8.58 8.21
N PRO A 84 -1.29 8.61 6.95
CA PRO A 84 -0.53 7.51 6.36
C PRO A 84 0.73 7.11 7.15
N LEU A 85 1.43 8.05 7.79
CA LEU A 85 2.58 7.73 8.61
C LEU A 85 2.18 7.02 9.89
N VAL A 86 1.06 7.44 10.52
CA VAL A 86 0.51 6.77 11.71
C VAL A 86 0.11 5.32 11.38
N CYS A 87 -0.55 5.11 10.23
CA CYS A 87 -0.85 3.77 9.72
C CYS A 87 0.44 2.95 9.55
N ALA A 88 1.45 3.50 8.89
CA ALA A 88 2.73 2.80 8.67
C ALA A 88 3.43 2.41 9.98
N GLN A 89 3.38 3.27 11.00
CA GLN A 89 3.91 2.99 12.34
C GLN A 89 3.16 1.87 13.04
N ARG A 90 1.83 1.88 12.94
CA ARG A 90 0.97 0.84 13.50
C ARG A 90 1.24 -0.51 12.85
N GLU A 91 1.23 -0.58 11.52
CA GLU A 91 1.48 -1.82 10.76
C GLU A 91 2.89 -2.38 10.99
N LEU A 92 3.90 -1.52 11.08
CA LEU A 92 5.27 -1.96 11.42
C LEU A 92 5.32 -2.62 12.80
N THR A 93 4.53 -2.11 13.77
CA THR A 93 4.41 -2.71 15.09
C THR A 93 3.67 -4.04 15.05
N GLU A 94 2.54 -4.08 14.36
CA GLU A 94 1.64 -5.24 14.29
C GLU A 94 2.30 -6.40 13.53
N GLU A 95 2.85 -6.17 12.36
CA GLU A 95 3.41 -7.23 11.51
C GLU A 95 4.88 -7.59 11.85
N ALA A 96 5.66 -6.64 12.37
CA ALA A 96 7.09 -6.86 12.56
C ALA A 96 7.59 -6.73 14.01
N GLY A 97 6.78 -6.25 14.95
CA GLY A 97 7.23 -5.97 16.32
C GLY A 97 8.33 -4.91 16.38
N LEU A 98 8.28 -3.93 15.49
CA LEU A 98 9.30 -2.89 15.35
C LEU A 98 8.72 -1.50 15.57
N ALA A 99 9.54 -0.61 16.12
CA ALA A 99 9.36 0.84 16.09
C ALA A 99 10.58 1.51 15.45
N ALA A 100 10.39 2.69 14.87
CA ALA A 100 11.47 3.46 14.25
C ALA A 100 11.42 4.92 14.70
N LYS A 101 12.60 5.56 14.82
CA LYS A 101 12.69 6.99 15.17
C LYS A 101 12.84 7.90 13.95
N GLN A 102 13.32 7.36 12.84
CA GLN A 102 13.54 8.13 11.61
C GLN A 102 12.66 7.58 10.49
N TRP A 103 11.94 8.49 9.83
CA TRP A 103 11.01 8.16 8.77
C TRP A 103 11.23 9.06 7.56
N GLY A 104 11.20 8.46 6.38
CA GLY A 104 11.27 9.16 5.11
C GLY A 104 10.30 8.58 4.10
N LEU A 105 9.89 9.37 3.13
CA LEU A 105 9.03 8.92 2.05
C LEU A 105 9.89 8.42 0.88
N LEU A 106 9.71 7.17 0.48
CA LEU A 106 10.37 6.61 -0.71
C LEU A 106 9.61 6.96 -1.98
N THR A 107 8.32 6.58 -2.05
CA THR A 107 7.50 6.83 -3.22
C THR A 107 6.02 6.64 -2.94
N ASP A 108 5.20 7.20 -3.83
CA ASP A 108 3.80 6.83 -4.00
C ASP A 108 3.65 6.10 -5.33
N LEU A 109 2.82 5.06 -5.38
CA LEU A 109 2.57 4.29 -6.59
C LEU A 109 1.11 3.89 -6.73
N VAL A 110 0.69 3.56 -7.93
CA VAL A 110 -0.59 2.92 -8.22
C VAL A 110 -0.34 1.49 -8.68
N CYS A 111 -1.06 0.52 -8.09
CA CYS A 111 -0.78 -0.90 -8.32
C CYS A 111 -1.33 -1.38 -9.66
N SER A 112 -2.57 -1.06 -9.99
CA SER A 112 -3.28 -1.59 -11.17
C SER A 112 -4.20 -0.54 -11.80
N PRO A 113 -3.66 0.57 -12.35
CA PRO A 113 -4.43 1.73 -12.79
C PRO A 113 -5.40 1.45 -13.95
N GLY A 114 -5.34 0.26 -14.55
CA GLY A 114 -6.28 -0.16 -15.58
C GLY A 114 -7.69 -0.45 -15.07
N PHE A 115 -7.85 -0.78 -13.78
CA PHE A 115 -9.15 -1.14 -13.19
C PHE A 115 -9.26 -0.88 -11.69
N CYS A 116 -8.20 -0.52 -11.01
CA CYS A 116 -8.17 -0.31 -9.56
C CYS A 116 -7.57 1.05 -9.23
N GLU A 117 -8.16 1.74 -8.27
CA GLU A 117 -7.68 3.04 -7.79
C GLU A 117 -6.68 2.93 -6.63
N GLU A 118 -6.23 1.72 -6.28
CA GLU A 118 -5.29 1.51 -5.18
C GLU A 118 -4.01 2.32 -5.36
N GLY A 119 -3.86 3.33 -4.52
CA GLY A 119 -2.62 4.07 -4.31
C GLY A 119 -1.91 3.56 -3.06
N VAL A 120 -0.59 3.39 -3.13
CA VAL A 120 0.22 2.92 -2.02
C VAL A 120 1.36 3.89 -1.76
N ARG A 121 1.54 4.28 -0.49
CA ARG A 121 2.66 5.10 -0.03
C ARG A 121 3.69 4.21 0.65
N ILE A 122 4.95 4.27 0.20
CA ILE A 122 6.05 3.48 0.74
C ILE A 122 6.99 4.38 1.54
N PHE A 123 7.18 4.02 2.81
CA PHE A 123 8.09 4.70 3.72
C PHE A 123 9.40 3.95 3.92
N LEU A 124 10.46 4.67 4.24
CA LEU A 124 11.70 4.15 4.82
C LEU A 124 11.66 4.41 6.33
N ALA A 125 11.84 3.35 7.12
CA ALA A 125 11.95 3.41 8.58
C ALA A 125 13.37 3.02 9.02
N GLN A 126 14.00 3.87 9.82
CA GLN A 126 15.37 3.68 10.31
C GLN A 126 15.46 3.97 11.82
N ASP A 127 16.62 3.71 12.43
CA ASP A 127 16.82 3.75 13.88
C ASP A 127 15.76 2.89 14.59
N LEU A 128 15.79 1.60 14.21
CA LEU A 128 14.80 0.61 14.61
C LEU A 128 15.03 0.12 16.03
N SER A 129 13.95 -0.22 16.71
CA SER A 129 13.96 -0.92 18.00
C SER A 129 12.89 -2.00 18.02
N GLU A 130 13.19 -3.13 18.65
CA GLU A 130 12.21 -4.17 18.91
C GLU A 130 11.24 -3.73 20.01
N ILE A 131 9.98 -4.00 19.82
CA ILE A 131 8.91 -3.73 20.78
C ILE A 131 7.98 -4.95 20.86
N PRO A 132 7.22 -5.12 21.97
CA PRO A 132 6.25 -6.20 22.05
C PRO A 132 5.26 -6.14 20.90
N GLN A 133 5.15 -7.24 20.16
CA GLN A 133 4.17 -7.39 19.08
C GLN A 133 2.82 -7.72 19.73
N PRO A 134 1.71 -7.13 19.29
CA PRO A 134 0.38 -7.56 19.67
C PRO A 134 0.11 -9.03 19.30
N ASP A 135 -0.92 -9.63 19.87
CA ASP A 135 -1.37 -10.97 19.45
C ASP A 135 -1.76 -10.91 17.96
N ALA A 136 -1.21 -11.82 17.17
CA ALA A 136 -1.45 -11.88 15.74
C ALA A 136 -2.91 -12.24 15.43
N ASP A 137 -3.51 -11.56 14.47
CA ASP A 137 -4.79 -11.95 13.88
C ASP A 137 -4.65 -13.25 13.09
N ASP A 138 -5.77 -13.90 12.73
CA ASP A 138 -5.80 -15.19 12.02
C ASP A 138 -4.96 -15.17 10.72
N GLU A 139 -4.94 -14.07 9.98
CA GLU A 139 -4.15 -13.91 8.75
C GLU A 139 -2.66 -13.72 9.04
N GLU A 140 -2.32 -13.02 10.12
CA GLU A 140 -0.94 -12.77 10.52
C GLU A 140 -0.27 -13.99 11.16
N ALA A 141 -1.06 -14.91 11.73
CA ALA A 141 -0.56 -16.13 12.40
C ALA A 141 0.28 -17.04 11.49
N ASP A 142 0.12 -16.94 10.17
CA ASP A 142 0.87 -17.70 9.15
C ASP A 142 1.96 -16.85 8.47
N MET A 143 2.13 -15.60 8.87
CA MET A 143 3.11 -14.67 8.32
C MET A 143 4.48 -14.91 8.97
N GLN A 144 5.53 -14.91 8.14
CA GLN A 144 6.91 -15.10 8.60
C GLN A 144 7.72 -13.84 8.34
N LEU A 145 8.23 -13.24 9.42
CA LEU A 145 9.18 -12.14 9.33
C LEU A 145 10.60 -12.67 9.12
N THR A 146 11.33 -12.10 8.19
CA THR A 146 12.71 -12.47 7.88
C THR A 146 13.54 -11.20 7.60
N TRP A 147 14.72 -11.14 8.20
CA TRP A 147 15.70 -10.12 7.90
C TRP A 147 16.57 -10.55 6.72
N VAL A 148 16.66 -9.71 5.70
CA VAL A 148 17.42 -9.96 4.48
C VAL A 148 18.34 -8.77 4.21
N ALA A 149 19.60 -9.02 3.89
CA ALA A 149 20.51 -7.93 3.50
C ALA A 149 19.91 -7.15 2.30
N LEU A 150 19.96 -5.81 2.33
CA LEU A 150 19.33 -4.96 1.31
C LEU A 150 19.82 -5.33 -0.11
N GLU A 151 21.12 -5.58 -0.28
CA GLU A 151 21.68 -6.00 -1.57
C GLU A 151 21.17 -7.40 -1.98
N GLU A 152 20.97 -8.31 -1.04
CA GLU A 152 20.38 -9.62 -1.35
C GLU A 152 18.90 -9.51 -1.70
N ALA A 153 18.13 -8.68 -1.01
CA ALA A 153 16.75 -8.40 -1.38
C ALA A 153 16.64 -7.83 -2.80
N LYS A 154 17.53 -6.93 -3.18
CA LYS A 154 17.65 -6.43 -4.56
C LYS A 154 17.96 -7.56 -5.55
N ASN A 155 18.88 -8.46 -5.21
CA ASN A 155 19.19 -9.61 -6.04
C ASN A 155 18.00 -10.58 -6.16
N MET A 156 17.22 -10.79 -5.09
CA MET A 156 15.97 -11.57 -5.12
C MET A 156 14.94 -10.95 -6.09
N VAL A 157 14.83 -9.61 -6.13
CA VAL A 157 14.02 -8.93 -7.15
C VAL A 157 14.54 -9.24 -8.55
N LEU A 158 15.85 -9.10 -8.79
CA LEU A 158 16.44 -9.32 -10.11
C LEU A 158 16.33 -10.78 -10.59
N ARG A 159 16.29 -11.74 -9.67
CA ARG A 159 16.06 -13.17 -9.97
C ARG A 159 14.59 -13.54 -10.08
N GLY A 160 13.64 -12.60 -9.80
CA GLY A 160 12.20 -12.85 -9.84
C GLY A 160 11.67 -13.63 -8.63
N GLU A 161 12.41 -13.74 -7.55
CA GLU A 161 11.97 -14.36 -6.29
C GLU A 161 11.02 -13.44 -5.52
N ILE A 162 11.24 -12.12 -5.59
CA ILE A 162 10.31 -11.10 -5.11
C ILE A 162 9.50 -10.61 -6.31
N ALA A 163 8.20 -10.89 -6.31
CA ALA A 163 7.28 -10.55 -7.40
C ALA A 163 6.21 -9.53 -7.00
N ASN A 164 6.08 -9.20 -5.70
CA ASN A 164 5.17 -8.16 -5.24
C ASN A 164 5.65 -6.78 -5.70
N SER A 165 4.82 -6.03 -6.43
CA SER A 165 5.20 -4.75 -7.05
C SER A 165 5.58 -3.69 -6.03
N ILE A 166 4.92 -3.66 -4.87
CA ILE A 166 5.18 -2.71 -3.78
C ILE A 166 6.56 -3.00 -3.18
N ALA A 167 6.85 -4.29 -2.91
CA ALA A 167 8.15 -4.72 -2.40
C ALA A 167 9.27 -4.42 -3.40
N ILE A 168 9.07 -4.71 -4.69
CA ILE A 168 10.03 -4.38 -5.74
C ILE A 168 10.34 -2.88 -5.74
N ALA A 169 9.32 -2.03 -5.76
CA ALA A 169 9.51 -0.58 -5.79
C ALA A 169 10.25 -0.08 -4.53
N GLY A 170 9.81 -0.50 -3.34
CA GLY A 170 10.42 -0.08 -2.08
C GLY A 170 11.89 -0.50 -1.97
N ILE A 171 12.18 -1.77 -2.26
CA ILE A 171 13.54 -2.33 -2.18
C ILE A 171 14.48 -1.62 -3.17
N MET A 172 14.07 -1.47 -4.42
CA MET A 172 14.92 -0.89 -5.45
C MET A 172 15.20 0.59 -5.19
N ILE A 173 14.20 1.36 -4.73
CA ILE A 173 14.39 2.78 -4.39
C ILE A 173 15.26 2.91 -3.14
N ALA A 174 15.01 2.13 -2.09
CA ALA A 174 15.84 2.16 -0.87
C ALA A 174 17.29 1.81 -1.18
N ALA A 175 17.53 0.77 -1.98
CA ALA A 175 18.89 0.38 -2.39
C ALA A 175 19.60 1.48 -3.18
N ASP A 176 18.91 2.19 -4.07
CA ASP A 176 19.50 3.31 -4.83
C ASP A 176 19.82 4.50 -3.92
N LEU A 177 18.91 4.87 -3.00
CA LEU A 177 19.16 5.95 -2.04
C LEU A 177 20.36 5.65 -1.12
N VAL A 178 20.41 4.43 -0.57
CA VAL A 178 21.52 4.00 0.29
C VAL A 178 22.84 4.01 -0.47
N ALA A 179 22.87 3.48 -1.70
CA ALA A 179 24.08 3.46 -2.53
C ALA A 179 24.59 4.86 -2.92
N ARG A 180 23.70 5.83 -3.01
CA ARG A 180 24.03 7.23 -3.33
C ARG A 180 24.20 8.13 -2.11
N GLU A 181 24.00 7.58 -0.90
CA GLU A 181 23.99 8.35 0.35
C GLU A 181 23.01 9.55 0.27
N GLN A 182 21.81 9.30 -0.32
CA GLN A 182 20.78 10.32 -0.49
C GLN A 182 19.67 10.15 0.54
N GLU A 183 19.19 11.28 1.03
CA GLU A 183 18.04 11.31 1.94
C GLU A 183 16.72 11.02 1.19
N PRO A 184 15.79 10.33 1.83
CA PRO A 184 14.45 10.15 1.30
C PRO A 184 13.67 11.48 1.30
N ARG A 185 12.55 11.52 0.59
CA ARG A 185 11.64 12.66 0.58
C ARG A 185 11.03 12.89 1.98
N PRO A 186 10.58 14.12 2.28
CA PRO A 186 9.87 14.43 3.52
C PRO A 186 8.57 13.62 3.63
N VAL A 187 8.27 13.08 4.83
CA VAL A 187 7.01 12.37 5.09
C VAL A 187 5.77 13.27 4.98
N THR A 188 6.00 14.60 5.04
CA THR A 188 4.95 15.62 4.91
C THR A 188 4.55 15.94 3.48
N ASP A 189 5.23 15.34 2.47
CA ASP A 189 4.82 15.51 1.08
C ASP A 189 3.38 15.02 0.88
N PRO A 190 2.54 15.75 0.12
CA PRO A 190 1.14 15.39 -0.07
C PRO A 190 1.00 14.02 -0.73
N PHE A 191 -0.01 13.25 -0.33
CA PHE A 191 -0.34 11.95 -0.93
C PHE A 191 -1.47 12.13 -1.95
N ASP A 192 -1.13 12.73 -3.10
CA ASP A 192 -2.09 13.05 -4.16
C ASP A 192 -2.72 11.79 -4.80
N LEU A 193 -2.05 10.64 -4.68
CA LEU A 193 -2.54 9.34 -5.19
C LEU A 193 -3.38 8.56 -4.17
N ARG A 194 -3.65 9.11 -2.98
CA ARG A 194 -4.53 8.47 -2.00
C ARG A 194 -5.96 8.40 -2.56
N PRO A 195 -6.53 7.21 -2.74
CA PRO A 195 -7.92 7.09 -3.16
C PRO A 195 -8.87 7.55 -2.03
N THR A 196 -9.99 8.17 -2.40
CA THR A 196 -10.98 8.68 -1.45
C THR A 196 -12.37 8.09 -1.64
N SER A 197 -12.66 7.49 -2.80
CA SER A 197 -14.00 7.02 -3.18
C SER A 197 -14.61 6.08 -2.14
N LEU A 198 -13.88 5.04 -1.74
CA LEU A 198 -14.38 4.05 -0.79
C LEU A 198 -14.54 4.64 0.61
N SER A 199 -13.56 5.42 1.09
CA SER A 199 -13.63 6.05 2.41
C SER A 199 -14.78 7.05 2.51
N GLU A 200 -15.00 7.87 1.49
CA GLU A 200 -16.13 8.80 1.42
C GLU A 200 -17.47 8.05 1.41
N ARG A 201 -17.57 6.97 0.65
CA ARG A 201 -18.76 6.09 0.63
C ARG A 201 -19.03 5.50 2.02
N ARG A 202 -18.01 5.01 2.73
CA ARG A 202 -18.14 4.45 4.07
C ARG A 202 -18.59 5.50 5.09
N LYS A 203 -17.98 6.68 5.07
CA LYS A 203 -18.37 7.81 5.91
C LYS A 203 -19.82 8.25 5.64
N ALA A 204 -20.21 8.34 4.39
CA ALA A 204 -21.60 8.67 4.00
C ALA A 204 -22.61 7.61 4.46
N ALA A 205 -22.20 6.35 4.56
CA ALA A 205 -23.02 5.27 5.10
C ALA A 205 -23.05 5.22 6.64
N GLY A 206 -22.34 6.15 7.31
CA GLY A 206 -22.33 6.25 8.77
C GLY A 206 -21.47 5.22 9.49
N LEU A 207 -20.50 4.61 8.82
CA LEU A 207 -19.52 3.75 9.48
C LEU A 207 -18.63 4.60 10.41
N GLY A 208 -18.24 3.99 11.56
CA GLY A 208 -17.39 4.62 12.56
C GLY A 208 -15.91 4.75 12.13
N ALA A 209 -15.01 4.70 13.11
CA ALA A 209 -13.57 4.82 12.85
C ALA A 209 -13.04 3.68 11.96
N ASP A 210 -13.44 2.44 12.22
CA ASP A 210 -13.19 1.31 11.34
C ASP A 210 -14.19 1.35 10.16
N MET A 211 -13.67 1.53 8.96
CA MET A 211 -14.46 1.65 7.73
C MET A 211 -14.64 0.31 7.01
N LYS A 212 -14.08 -0.79 7.53
CA LYS A 212 -14.37 -2.14 7.02
C LYS A 212 -15.83 -2.49 7.34
N ARG A 213 -16.49 -3.15 6.39
CA ARG A 213 -17.79 -3.77 6.66
C ARG A 213 -17.58 -5.24 7.04
N VAL A 214 -17.83 -5.55 8.28
CA VAL A 214 -17.83 -6.94 8.79
C VAL A 214 -19.21 -7.56 8.64
#